data_396bde932a68adf33e2831c107924ca4
#
_entry.id   396bde932a68adf33e2831c107924ca4
#
_cell.length_a   1.000
_cell.length_b   1.000
_cell.length_c   1.000
_cell.angle_alpha   90.00
_cell.angle_beta   90.00
_cell.angle_gamma   90.00
#
_symmetry.space_group_name_H-M   'P 1'
#
loop_
_entity.id
_entity.type
_entity.pdbx_description
1 polymer ?
#
loop_
_entity_poly.entity_id
_entity_poly.type
_entity_poly.pdbx_seq_one_letter_code
_entity_poly.pdbx_strand_id
1 'polypeptide(L)'
;KTKILEFREKGFQPVKNLYARLGTKGPNFMFAGHVDIVPPGNIKDWTINPFRPSIKKGHLIGRGANDMKSSIASFITAVSIFLNSNKKFNGSISFLITGDEEGDAVNGTKKVVEYLKKRREKINFCLVGEPTNPNKLGEMIKIGRRGSLTGKLKIFGQQGHVAYPHRANNPSTIIVKILKELKDIKFDKGTKDFQPTNLEVTKININNTADNVIPAIAEATFNIRFDDKHSSNSIKKKLNKIFSITSKKNNSKFEIDYRVSGEAFLTKPNKTTFMIQ
;
A
#
# COMPACT_ATOMS: atom_id res chain seq x y z
N LYS A 1 17.94 11.99 -21.10
CA LYS A 1 17.89 12.91 -19.94
C LYS A 1 17.81 12.10 -18.65
N THR A 2 18.77 12.28 -17.72
CA THR A 2 18.79 11.57 -16.43
C THR A 2 18.79 12.58 -15.30
N LYS A 3 18.06 12.31 -14.23
CA LYS A 3 17.97 13.14 -13.04
C LYS A 3 17.90 12.28 -11.78
N ILE A 4 18.69 12.62 -10.79
CA ILE A 4 18.49 12.17 -9.41
C ILE A 4 17.66 13.24 -8.72
N LEU A 5 16.53 12.83 -8.14
CA LEU A 5 15.57 13.69 -7.45
C LEU A 5 15.57 13.27 -5.98
N GLU A 6 16.00 14.16 -5.10
CA GLU A 6 15.97 13.94 -3.67
C GLU A 6 14.78 14.70 -3.07
N PHE A 7 13.95 14.00 -2.31
CA PHE A 7 12.84 14.60 -1.57
C PHE A 7 13.02 14.41 -0.07
N ARG A 8 12.58 15.42 0.68
CA ARG A 8 12.68 15.48 2.14
C ARG A 8 11.36 16.01 2.69
N GLU A 9 10.60 15.15 3.34
CA GLU A 9 9.41 15.55 4.09
C GLU A 9 9.77 15.58 5.58
N LYS A 10 9.25 16.57 6.31
CA LYS A 10 9.52 16.71 7.75
C LYS A 10 9.05 15.45 8.50
N GLY A 11 9.94 14.87 9.31
CA GLY A 11 9.64 13.65 10.08
C GLY A 11 9.95 12.33 9.35
N PHE A 12 10.41 12.40 8.09
CA PHE A 12 10.75 11.22 7.29
C PHE A 12 12.18 11.29 6.78
N GLN A 13 12.78 10.14 6.50
CA GLN A 13 14.12 10.08 5.90
C GLN A 13 14.10 10.64 4.48
N PRO A 14 15.17 11.39 4.10
CA PRO A 14 15.32 11.84 2.73
C PRO A 14 15.58 10.67 1.79
N VAL A 15 14.97 10.70 0.60
CA VAL A 15 15.06 9.62 -0.39
C VAL A 15 15.50 10.14 -1.74
N LYS A 16 16.47 9.44 -2.34
CA LYS A 16 16.91 9.66 -3.72
C LYS A 16 16.11 8.77 -4.66
N ASN A 17 15.63 9.39 -5.74
CA ASN A 17 14.88 8.74 -6.79
C ASN A 17 15.56 9.02 -8.14
N LEU A 18 15.56 8.05 -9.05
CA LEU A 18 16.04 8.22 -10.40
C LEU A 18 14.87 8.42 -11.36
N TYR A 19 14.93 9.46 -12.16
CA TYR A 19 14.14 9.60 -13.37
C TYR A 19 15.06 9.71 -14.58
N ALA A 20 14.90 8.80 -15.55
CA ALA A 20 15.63 8.84 -16.81
C ALA A 20 14.65 8.74 -17.97
N ARG A 21 14.93 9.47 -19.09
CA ARG A 21 14.13 9.40 -20.31
C ARG A 21 15.04 9.44 -21.52
N LEU A 22 14.84 8.46 -22.38
CA LEU A 22 15.39 8.37 -23.74
C LEU A 22 14.29 8.72 -24.75
N GLY A 23 14.60 9.55 -25.73
CA GLY A 23 13.62 10.12 -26.65
C GLY A 23 12.93 11.37 -26.08
N THR A 24 12.33 12.15 -26.98
CA THR A 24 11.65 13.43 -26.67
C THR A 24 10.22 13.48 -27.13
N LYS A 25 9.83 12.53 -28.00
CA LYS A 25 8.48 12.45 -28.58
C LYS A 25 7.60 11.50 -27.76
N GLY A 26 6.28 11.65 -27.92
CA GLY A 26 5.31 10.65 -27.45
C GLY A 26 5.10 9.53 -28.49
N PRO A 27 4.53 8.37 -28.09
CA PRO A 27 4.17 8.02 -26.73
C PRO A 27 5.37 7.77 -25.82
N ASN A 28 5.21 8.04 -24.51
CA ASN A 28 6.22 7.74 -23.48
C ASN A 28 5.80 6.47 -22.73
N PHE A 29 6.61 5.42 -22.85
CA PHE A 29 6.48 4.18 -22.08
C PHE A 29 7.44 4.22 -20.90
N MET A 30 6.91 4.16 -19.69
CA MET A 30 7.68 4.23 -18.47
C MET A 30 7.72 2.87 -17.76
N PHE A 31 8.90 2.50 -17.31
CA PHE A 31 9.08 1.44 -16.32
C PHE A 31 9.20 2.10 -14.93
N ALA A 32 8.44 1.58 -13.96
CA ALA A 32 8.56 1.99 -12.57
C ALA A 32 8.95 0.81 -11.68
N GLY A 33 9.84 1.09 -10.72
CA GLY A 33 10.30 0.10 -9.77
C GLY A 33 11.01 0.73 -8.58
N HIS A 34 11.44 -0.11 -7.63
CA HIS A 34 12.12 0.33 -6.42
C HIS A 34 13.41 -0.45 -6.15
N VAL A 35 14.30 0.14 -5.37
CA VAL A 35 15.58 -0.48 -4.97
C VAL A 35 15.71 -0.68 -3.47
N ASP A 36 14.84 -0.08 -2.67
CA ASP A 36 14.69 -0.38 -1.25
C ASP A 36 14.11 -1.79 -1.05
N ILE A 37 14.22 -2.30 0.15
CA ILE A 37 13.89 -3.68 0.49
C ILE A 37 13.30 -3.74 1.89
N VAL A 38 12.36 -4.66 2.12
CA VAL A 38 11.90 -4.98 3.48
C VAL A 38 13.01 -5.62 4.32
N PRO A 39 12.97 -5.53 5.66
CA PRO A 39 13.88 -6.23 6.53
C PRO A 39 13.95 -7.73 6.22
N PRO A 40 15.11 -8.37 6.37
CA PRO A 40 15.28 -9.79 6.01
C PRO A 40 14.53 -10.75 6.95
N GLY A 41 13.99 -10.27 8.07
CA GLY A 41 13.51 -11.14 9.14
C GLY A 41 14.67 -11.74 9.94
N ASN A 42 14.48 -12.93 10.47
CA ASN A 42 15.55 -13.62 11.17
C ASN A 42 16.58 -14.16 10.17
N ILE A 43 17.81 -13.64 10.25
CA ILE A 43 18.91 -14.04 9.33
C ILE A 43 19.24 -15.53 9.42
N LYS A 44 18.99 -16.18 10.57
CA LYS A 44 19.25 -17.62 10.76
C LYS A 44 18.31 -18.50 9.91
N ASP A 45 17.19 -17.99 9.46
CA ASP A 45 16.23 -18.73 8.63
C ASP A 45 16.63 -18.73 7.14
N TRP A 46 17.67 -17.97 6.78
CA TRP A 46 18.18 -17.92 5.43
C TRP A 46 19.23 -19.00 5.18
N THR A 47 19.18 -19.63 4.01
CA THR A 47 20.18 -20.62 3.57
C THR A 47 21.50 -19.98 3.14
N ILE A 48 21.52 -18.65 2.95
CA ILE A 48 22.68 -17.82 2.65
C ILE A 48 22.51 -16.47 3.33
N ASN A 49 23.56 -15.66 3.39
CA ASN A 49 23.42 -14.26 3.82
C ASN A 49 22.53 -13.50 2.83
N PRO A 50 21.38 -12.93 3.25
CA PRO A 50 20.44 -12.24 2.37
C PRO A 50 21.02 -11.03 1.65
N PHE A 51 22.10 -10.43 2.16
CA PHE A 51 22.78 -9.27 1.60
C PHE A 51 24.05 -9.61 0.80
N ARG A 52 24.37 -10.90 0.69
CA ARG A 52 25.43 -11.42 -0.19
C ARG A 52 24.81 -12.44 -1.15
N PRO A 53 24.15 -11.97 -2.23
CA PRO A 53 23.41 -12.85 -3.12
C PRO A 53 24.31 -13.86 -3.80
N SER A 54 23.78 -15.05 -4.04
CA SER A 54 24.49 -16.10 -4.76
C SER A 54 23.53 -16.86 -5.69
N ILE A 55 24.11 -17.48 -6.72
CA ILE A 55 23.36 -18.37 -7.62
C ILE A 55 23.52 -19.80 -7.11
N LYS A 56 22.41 -20.45 -6.78
CA LYS A 56 22.36 -21.88 -6.41
C LYS A 56 21.31 -22.59 -7.24
N LYS A 57 21.69 -23.66 -7.91
CA LYS A 57 20.82 -24.48 -8.78
C LYS A 57 20.05 -23.63 -9.80
N GLY A 58 20.71 -22.64 -10.41
CA GLY A 58 20.10 -21.74 -11.39
C GLY A 58 19.21 -20.62 -10.83
N HIS A 59 19.08 -20.50 -9.51
CA HIS A 59 18.29 -19.46 -8.84
C HIS A 59 19.19 -18.44 -8.18
N LEU A 60 18.90 -17.14 -8.42
CA LEU A 60 19.51 -16.03 -7.71
C LEU A 60 18.78 -15.89 -6.35
N ILE A 61 19.51 -16.12 -5.24
CA ILE A 61 18.98 -16.02 -3.90
C ILE A 61 19.55 -14.77 -3.22
N GLY A 62 18.67 -13.93 -2.66
CA GLY A 62 19.04 -12.72 -1.92
C GLY A 62 17.84 -11.82 -1.66
N ARG A 63 17.90 -11.01 -0.61
CA ARG A 63 16.83 -10.02 -0.32
C ARG A 63 16.77 -8.97 -1.44
N GLY A 64 15.56 -8.72 -1.98
CA GLY A 64 15.33 -7.81 -3.09
C GLY A 64 15.67 -8.38 -4.47
N ALA A 65 16.06 -9.67 -4.58
CA ALA A 65 16.30 -10.28 -5.89
C ALA A 65 14.99 -10.39 -6.68
N ASN A 66 13.97 -11.03 -6.10
CA ASN A 66 12.66 -11.17 -6.74
C ASN A 66 11.82 -9.89 -6.66
N ASP A 67 11.89 -9.18 -5.57
CA ASP A 67 11.19 -7.95 -5.28
C ASP A 67 12.20 -6.83 -4.99
N MET A 68 12.51 -5.99 -6.02
CA MET A 68 12.18 -6.22 -7.43
C MET A 68 13.38 -5.91 -8.35
N LYS A 69 14.62 -6.05 -7.83
CA LYS A 69 15.84 -5.66 -8.56
C LYS A 69 16.06 -6.46 -9.84
N SER A 70 15.60 -7.73 -9.89
CA SER A 70 15.67 -8.54 -11.11
C SER A 70 14.81 -7.96 -12.23
N SER A 71 13.61 -7.45 -11.91
CA SER A 71 12.74 -6.82 -12.89
C SER A 71 13.36 -5.56 -13.48
N ILE A 72 14.04 -4.75 -12.65
CA ILE A 72 14.79 -3.56 -13.10
C ILE A 72 15.90 -3.99 -14.08
N ALA A 73 16.71 -4.99 -13.71
CA ALA A 73 17.80 -5.49 -14.55
C ALA A 73 17.28 -6.05 -15.88
N SER A 74 16.19 -6.83 -15.83
CA SER A 74 15.55 -7.40 -17.02
C SER A 74 15.04 -6.31 -17.97
N PHE A 75 14.40 -5.26 -17.42
CA PHE A 75 13.90 -4.18 -18.27
C PHE A 75 15.04 -3.35 -18.88
N ILE A 76 16.12 -3.09 -18.16
CA ILE A 76 17.33 -2.43 -18.71
C ILE A 76 17.91 -3.25 -19.86
N THR A 77 18.00 -4.56 -19.67
CA THR A 77 18.51 -5.49 -20.71
C THR A 77 17.60 -5.48 -21.92
N ALA A 78 16.29 -5.55 -21.73
CA ALA A 78 15.31 -5.51 -22.83
C ALA A 78 15.41 -4.20 -23.62
N VAL A 79 15.54 -3.05 -22.93
CA VAL A 79 15.75 -1.75 -23.59
C VAL A 79 17.06 -1.73 -24.36
N SER A 80 18.14 -2.29 -23.82
CA SER A 80 19.44 -2.39 -24.50
C SER A 80 19.34 -3.19 -25.78
N ILE A 81 18.70 -4.37 -25.74
CA ILE A 81 18.46 -5.21 -26.93
C ILE A 81 17.61 -4.46 -27.95
N PHE A 82 16.53 -3.84 -27.52
CA PHE A 82 15.65 -3.06 -28.39
C PHE A 82 16.41 -1.95 -29.13
N LEU A 83 17.26 -1.20 -28.43
CA LEU A 83 18.03 -0.10 -29.01
C LEU A 83 19.12 -0.57 -29.97
N ASN A 84 19.71 -1.75 -29.76
CA ASN A 84 20.67 -2.33 -30.66
C ASN A 84 20.03 -2.71 -32.03
N SER A 85 18.77 -3.18 -31.95
CA SER A 85 18.00 -3.57 -33.14
C SER A 85 17.24 -2.41 -33.79
N ASN A 86 16.95 -1.35 -33.02
CA ASN A 86 16.14 -0.21 -33.45
C ASN A 86 16.86 1.11 -33.20
N LYS A 87 17.82 1.45 -34.06
CA LYS A 87 18.60 2.70 -33.95
C LYS A 87 17.75 3.98 -33.95
N LYS A 88 16.55 3.92 -34.56
CA LYS A 88 15.57 4.99 -34.58
C LYS A 88 14.21 4.41 -34.18
N PHE A 89 13.56 4.98 -33.17
CA PHE A 89 12.21 4.61 -32.80
C PHE A 89 11.38 5.87 -32.56
N ASN A 90 10.06 5.75 -32.73
CA ASN A 90 9.14 6.87 -32.58
C ASN A 90 8.47 6.78 -31.20
N GLY A 91 8.90 7.66 -30.28
CA GLY A 91 8.41 7.67 -28.91
C GLY A 91 9.50 7.97 -27.90
N SER A 92 9.27 7.56 -26.67
CA SER A 92 10.23 7.67 -25.57
C SER A 92 10.11 6.47 -24.63
N ILE A 93 11.22 6.10 -24.03
CA ILE A 93 11.30 5.11 -22.96
C ILE A 93 11.81 5.83 -21.73
N SER A 94 11.14 5.68 -20.59
CA SER A 94 11.55 6.30 -19.33
C SER A 94 11.59 5.32 -18.17
N PHE A 95 12.37 5.66 -17.17
CA PHE A 95 12.55 4.92 -15.92
C PHE A 95 12.21 5.83 -14.76
N LEU A 96 11.45 5.32 -13.81
CA LEU A 96 11.28 5.88 -12.47
C LEU A 96 11.70 4.80 -11.48
N ILE A 97 12.82 5.01 -10.80
CA ILE A 97 13.30 4.08 -9.78
C ILE A 97 13.32 4.83 -8.45
N THR A 98 12.58 4.33 -7.47
CA THR A 98 12.49 4.91 -6.13
C THR A 98 13.30 4.12 -5.11
N GLY A 99 13.65 4.77 -4.01
CA GLY A 99 14.22 4.16 -2.81
C GLY A 99 13.26 4.21 -1.61
N ASP A 100 11.95 4.36 -1.83
CA ASP A 100 10.93 4.47 -0.78
C ASP A 100 9.58 3.93 -1.31
N GLU A 101 9.54 2.63 -1.59
CA GLU A 101 8.30 1.89 -1.88
C GLU A 101 7.91 1.02 -0.70
N GLU A 102 8.86 0.30 -0.13
CA GLU A 102 8.71 -0.66 0.96
C GLU A 102 8.67 0.00 2.34
N GLY A 103 9.09 1.26 2.42
CA GLY A 103 9.11 2.04 3.66
C GLY A 103 7.84 2.84 3.88
N ASP A 104 8.02 4.13 4.22
CA ASP A 104 6.91 5.06 4.47
C ASP A 104 6.17 5.48 3.21
N ALA A 105 6.78 5.32 2.03
CA ALA A 105 6.29 5.70 0.70
C ALA A 105 5.90 7.20 0.59
N VAL A 106 6.61 8.06 1.33
CA VAL A 106 6.34 9.50 1.42
C VAL A 106 7.23 10.28 0.46
N ASN A 107 8.53 9.95 0.40
CA ASN A 107 9.53 10.64 -0.39
C ASN A 107 9.89 9.93 -1.72
N GLY A 108 9.12 8.89 -2.08
CA GLY A 108 9.31 8.02 -3.23
C GLY A 108 8.51 8.43 -4.47
N THR A 109 7.91 7.44 -5.11
CA THR A 109 7.19 7.52 -6.38
C THR A 109 6.18 8.66 -6.44
N LYS A 110 5.41 8.90 -5.39
CA LYS A 110 4.42 9.98 -5.32
C LYS A 110 5.04 11.36 -5.61
N LYS A 111 6.14 11.69 -4.93
CA LYS A 111 6.85 12.96 -5.10
C LYS A 111 7.46 13.09 -6.50
N VAL A 112 7.96 11.99 -7.07
CA VAL A 112 8.47 11.98 -8.45
C VAL A 112 7.33 12.26 -9.44
N VAL A 113 6.18 11.61 -9.29
CA VAL A 113 5.02 11.82 -10.17
C VAL A 113 4.51 13.26 -10.06
N GLU A 114 4.42 13.84 -8.85
CA GLU A 114 4.07 15.24 -8.64
C GLU A 114 5.06 16.19 -9.34
N TYR A 115 6.36 15.90 -9.23
CA TYR A 115 7.42 16.66 -9.92
C TYR A 115 7.27 16.60 -11.45
N LEU A 116 7.02 15.40 -12.01
CA LEU A 116 6.83 15.21 -13.44
C LEU A 116 5.56 15.92 -13.95
N LYS A 117 4.46 15.86 -13.18
CA LYS A 117 3.20 16.56 -13.49
C LYS A 117 3.40 18.07 -13.55
N LYS A 118 4.11 18.66 -12.59
CA LYS A 118 4.44 20.12 -12.59
C LYS A 118 5.26 20.52 -13.82
N ARG A 119 6.03 19.60 -14.40
CA ARG A 119 6.83 19.80 -15.63
C ARG A 119 6.09 19.43 -16.91
N ARG A 120 4.80 19.11 -16.81
CA ARG A 120 3.97 18.66 -17.94
C ARG A 120 4.57 17.45 -18.66
N GLU A 121 5.32 16.62 -17.94
CA GLU A 121 5.87 15.37 -18.46
C GLU A 121 4.74 14.37 -18.66
N LYS A 122 4.47 13.98 -19.91
CA LYS A 122 3.38 13.06 -20.23
C LYS A 122 3.89 11.63 -20.21
N ILE A 123 3.27 10.79 -19.39
CA ILE A 123 3.46 9.33 -19.36
C ILE A 123 2.22 8.73 -20.00
N ASN A 124 2.39 7.98 -21.07
CA ASN A 124 1.28 7.36 -21.79
C ASN A 124 0.98 5.95 -21.27
N PHE A 125 2.03 5.21 -20.95
CA PHE A 125 1.96 3.85 -20.41
C PHE A 125 2.99 3.71 -19.30
N CYS A 126 2.64 2.94 -18.26
CA CYS A 126 3.56 2.61 -17.18
C CYS A 126 3.47 1.11 -16.88
N LEU A 127 4.62 0.45 -16.94
CA LEU A 127 4.82 -0.92 -16.47
C LEU A 127 5.49 -0.84 -15.09
N VAL A 128 4.83 -1.40 -14.07
CA VAL A 128 5.41 -1.57 -12.74
C VAL A 128 5.96 -2.99 -12.64
N GLY A 129 7.24 -3.12 -12.37
CA GLY A 129 7.97 -4.40 -12.45
C GLY A 129 7.81 -5.32 -11.23
N GLU A 130 6.74 -5.18 -10.47
CA GLU A 130 6.46 -6.00 -9.30
C GLU A 130 6.21 -7.48 -9.64
N PRO A 131 6.60 -8.42 -8.77
CA PRO A 131 6.37 -9.84 -8.97
C PRO A 131 4.87 -10.16 -8.82
N THR A 132 4.22 -10.54 -9.91
CA THR A 132 2.77 -10.80 -9.93
C THR A 132 2.40 -12.19 -10.40
N ASN A 133 3.34 -12.93 -10.99
CA ASN A 133 3.08 -14.24 -11.56
C ASN A 133 3.13 -15.34 -10.50
N PRO A 134 2.04 -16.08 -10.24
CA PRO A 134 2.01 -17.10 -9.19
C PRO A 134 2.80 -18.37 -9.54
N ASN A 135 2.75 -18.86 -10.77
CA ASN A 135 3.36 -20.14 -11.18
C ASN A 135 4.34 -20.01 -12.33
N LYS A 136 3.96 -19.30 -13.40
CA LYS A 136 4.78 -19.17 -14.62
C LYS A 136 4.99 -17.71 -14.97
N LEU A 137 6.19 -17.41 -15.44
CA LEU A 137 6.51 -16.06 -15.91
C LEU A 137 5.61 -15.69 -17.10
N GLY A 138 5.02 -14.49 -17.04
CA GLY A 138 4.14 -13.95 -18.08
C GLY A 138 2.69 -14.44 -18.04
N GLU A 139 2.29 -15.25 -17.04
CA GLU A 139 0.90 -15.75 -16.96
C GLU A 139 -0.10 -14.72 -16.42
N MET A 140 0.36 -13.69 -15.71
CA MET A 140 -0.53 -12.71 -15.11
C MET A 140 0.06 -11.31 -15.07
N ILE A 141 -0.73 -10.34 -15.48
CA ILE A 141 -0.49 -8.92 -15.20
C ILE A 141 -1.63 -8.36 -14.36
N LYS A 142 -1.32 -7.44 -13.46
CA LYS A 142 -2.33 -6.71 -12.68
C LYS A 142 -2.65 -5.39 -13.37
N ILE A 143 -3.88 -5.21 -13.79
CA ILE A 143 -4.36 -3.98 -14.42
C ILE A 143 -5.15 -3.09 -13.45
N GLY A 144 -5.29 -3.50 -12.20
CA GLY A 144 -5.97 -2.75 -11.15
C GLY A 144 -5.61 -3.22 -9.76
N ARG A 145 -6.01 -2.46 -8.76
CA ARG A 145 -5.78 -2.76 -7.35
C ARG A 145 -6.95 -2.25 -6.51
N ARG A 146 -7.36 -3.06 -5.54
CA ARG A 146 -8.27 -2.58 -4.49
C ARG A 146 -7.59 -1.50 -3.66
N GLY A 147 -8.36 -0.52 -3.18
CA GLY A 147 -7.89 0.46 -2.22
C GLY A 147 -7.58 -0.18 -0.85
N SER A 148 -6.80 0.51 -0.06
CA SER A 148 -6.42 0.07 1.28
C SER A 148 -6.51 1.22 2.28
N LEU A 149 -7.31 1.00 3.33
CA LEU A 149 -7.53 1.95 4.43
C LEU A 149 -7.31 1.23 5.76
N THR A 150 -6.40 1.74 6.58
CA THR A 150 -6.24 1.30 7.98
C THR A 150 -6.86 2.33 8.89
N GLY A 151 -7.65 1.88 9.88
CA GLY A 151 -8.19 2.73 10.95
C GLY A 151 -7.66 2.27 12.30
N LYS A 152 -7.26 3.24 13.14
CA LYS A 152 -6.92 3.04 14.56
C LYS A 152 -7.96 3.76 15.40
N LEU A 153 -8.89 3.01 15.92
CA LEU A 153 -9.99 3.52 16.76
C LEU A 153 -9.61 3.48 18.23
N LYS A 154 -9.90 4.55 18.93
CA LYS A 154 -9.75 4.68 20.39
C LYS A 154 -11.09 5.10 20.97
N ILE A 155 -11.55 4.39 21.99
CA ILE A 155 -12.77 4.68 22.74
C ILE A 155 -12.38 5.11 24.15
N PHE A 156 -12.91 6.24 24.59
CA PHE A 156 -12.71 6.78 25.93
C PHE A 156 -13.92 6.48 26.79
N GLY A 157 -13.67 5.89 27.94
CA GLY A 157 -14.67 5.66 28.99
C GLY A 157 -14.33 6.41 30.25
N GLN A 158 -14.88 5.92 31.36
CA GLN A 158 -14.57 6.38 32.71
C GLN A 158 -14.15 5.19 33.56
N GLN A 159 -12.94 5.26 34.06
CA GLN A 159 -12.38 4.23 34.96
C GLN A 159 -13.18 4.11 36.26
N GLY A 160 -13.28 2.91 36.79
CA GLY A 160 -13.93 2.66 38.05
C GLY A 160 -13.74 1.23 38.56
N HIS A 161 -14.20 0.99 39.79
CA HIS A 161 -14.16 -0.36 40.37
C HIS A 161 -15.30 -1.22 39.81
N VAL A 162 -15.02 -2.47 39.44
CA VAL A 162 -16.00 -3.38 38.79
C VAL A 162 -17.23 -3.65 39.64
N ALA A 163 -17.12 -3.55 40.99
CA ALA A 163 -18.26 -3.68 41.91
C ALA A 163 -19.25 -2.50 41.84
N TYR A 164 -18.85 -1.37 41.25
CA TYR A 164 -19.66 -0.15 41.18
C TYR A 164 -19.75 0.35 39.71
N PRO A 165 -20.27 -0.47 38.77
CA PRO A 165 -20.26 -0.16 37.34
C PRO A 165 -21.08 1.10 36.99
N HIS A 166 -22.04 1.47 37.83
CA HIS A 166 -22.86 2.71 37.72
C HIS A 166 -22.05 4.00 37.87
N ARG A 167 -20.83 3.92 38.46
CA ARG A 167 -19.90 5.05 38.62
C ARG A 167 -18.82 5.09 37.55
N ALA A 168 -18.86 4.18 36.59
CA ALA A 168 -17.87 4.05 35.50
C ALA A 168 -18.56 4.03 34.15
N ASN A 169 -17.78 4.13 33.10
CA ASN A 169 -18.24 3.88 31.75
C ASN A 169 -17.20 3.00 31.02
N ASN A 170 -17.57 1.75 30.73
CA ASN A 170 -16.63 0.74 30.27
C ASN A 170 -16.39 0.82 28.76
N PRO A 171 -15.23 1.32 28.31
CA PRO A 171 -14.90 1.40 26.87
C PRO A 171 -14.71 0.03 26.24
N SER A 172 -14.39 -1.02 27.02
CA SER A 172 -14.26 -2.38 26.50
C SER A 172 -15.59 -2.93 25.97
N THR A 173 -16.68 -2.66 26.71
CA THR A 173 -18.03 -3.04 26.26
C THR A 173 -18.45 -2.24 25.02
N ILE A 174 -18.06 -0.97 24.96
CA ILE A 174 -18.43 -0.09 23.85
C ILE A 174 -17.68 -0.51 22.58
N ILE A 175 -16.37 -0.78 22.68
CA ILE A 175 -15.59 -1.19 21.51
C ILE A 175 -16.06 -2.53 20.94
N VAL A 176 -16.47 -3.48 21.81
CA VAL A 176 -17.05 -4.76 21.36
C VAL A 176 -18.33 -4.55 20.54
N LYS A 177 -19.22 -3.64 20.98
CA LYS A 177 -20.43 -3.27 20.22
C LYS A 177 -20.06 -2.71 18.85
N ILE A 178 -19.10 -1.79 18.80
CA ILE A 178 -18.63 -1.18 17.55
C ILE A 178 -18.02 -2.26 16.63
N LEU A 179 -17.16 -3.13 17.17
CA LEU A 179 -16.52 -4.18 16.38
C LEU A 179 -17.53 -5.17 15.81
N LYS A 180 -18.59 -5.48 16.56
CA LYS A 180 -19.71 -6.27 16.03
C LYS A 180 -20.39 -5.56 14.87
N GLU A 181 -20.74 -4.28 15.01
CA GLU A 181 -21.33 -3.49 13.93
C GLU A 181 -20.42 -3.44 12.70
N LEU A 182 -19.09 -3.27 12.89
CA LEU A 182 -18.11 -3.27 11.80
C LEU A 182 -18.07 -4.61 11.06
N LYS A 183 -18.12 -5.73 11.78
CA LYS A 183 -18.13 -7.08 11.19
C LYS A 183 -19.38 -7.34 10.35
N ASP A 184 -20.51 -6.78 10.76
CA ASP A 184 -21.80 -6.96 10.11
C ASP A 184 -21.99 -6.05 8.88
N ILE A 185 -21.08 -5.08 8.65
CA ILE A 185 -21.15 -4.19 7.50
C ILE A 185 -20.99 -4.97 6.20
N LYS A 186 -22.00 -4.86 5.36
CA LYS A 186 -21.90 -5.21 3.94
C LYS A 186 -21.69 -3.93 3.14
N PHE A 187 -20.54 -3.80 2.55
CA PHE A 187 -20.20 -2.63 1.72
C PHE A 187 -20.80 -2.76 0.32
N ASP A 188 -20.58 -3.91 -0.31
CA ASP A 188 -20.94 -4.24 -1.69
C ASP A 188 -20.94 -5.78 -1.91
N LYS A 189 -21.13 -6.18 -3.17
CA LYS A 189 -21.04 -7.58 -3.62
C LYS A 189 -19.81 -7.83 -4.51
N GLY A 190 -18.89 -6.84 -4.58
CA GLY A 190 -17.78 -6.84 -5.52
C GLY A 190 -18.18 -6.42 -6.93
N THR A 191 -17.24 -6.56 -7.85
CA THR A 191 -17.40 -6.29 -9.27
C THR A 191 -16.94 -7.52 -10.07
N LYS A 192 -17.00 -7.47 -11.39
CA LYS A 192 -16.41 -8.52 -12.24
C LYS A 192 -14.88 -8.59 -12.10
N ASP A 193 -14.25 -7.47 -11.69
CA ASP A 193 -12.80 -7.31 -11.64
C ASP A 193 -12.26 -7.36 -10.19
N PHE A 194 -13.10 -7.11 -9.18
CA PHE A 194 -12.69 -7.08 -7.78
C PHE A 194 -13.60 -7.88 -6.87
N GLN A 195 -13.00 -8.53 -5.91
CA GLN A 195 -13.69 -9.15 -4.79
C GLN A 195 -14.46 -8.08 -3.98
N PRO A 196 -15.49 -8.47 -3.21
CA PRO A 196 -16.20 -7.56 -2.33
C PRO A 196 -15.27 -6.78 -1.40
N THR A 197 -15.65 -5.56 -1.09
CA THR A 197 -15.00 -4.76 -0.04
C THR A 197 -15.12 -5.48 1.29
N ASN A 198 -13.99 -5.72 1.95
CA ASN A 198 -13.93 -6.39 3.23
C ASN A 198 -13.21 -5.56 4.30
N LEU A 199 -13.64 -5.73 5.55
CA LEU A 199 -13.04 -5.14 6.73
C LEU A 199 -12.59 -6.25 7.67
N GLU A 200 -11.31 -6.19 8.09
CA GLU A 200 -10.78 -7.12 9.08
C GLU A 200 -10.21 -6.35 10.27
N VAL A 201 -10.60 -6.76 11.48
CA VAL A 201 -10.01 -6.26 12.72
C VAL A 201 -8.70 -7.00 12.94
N THR A 202 -7.61 -6.25 12.99
CA THR A 202 -6.25 -6.82 13.07
C THR A 202 -5.64 -6.73 14.46
N LYS A 203 -6.17 -5.85 15.33
CA LYS A 203 -5.67 -5.69 16.70
C LYS A 203 -6.77 -5.14 17.61
N ILE A 204 -6.84 -5.69 18.82
CA ILE A 204 -7.62 -5.13 19.93
C ILE A 204 -6.67 -4.99 21.10
N ASN A 205 -6.67 -3.83 21.75
CA ASN A 205 -5.80 -3.55 22.87
C ASN A 205 -6.59 -2.84 23.99
N ILE A 206 -6.54 -3.43 25.17
CA ILE A 206 -7.10 -2.86 26.39
C ILE A 206 -5.99 -2.99 27.42
N ASN A 207 -5.22 -1.91 27.58
CA ASN A 207 -4.08 -1.89 28.47
C ASN A 207 -4.57 -1.68 29.92
N ASN A 208 -5.04 -2.76 30.54
CA ASN A 208 -5.50 -2.80 31.92
C ASN A 208 -4.66 -3.82 32.71
N THR A 209 -4.14 -3.40 33.85
CA THR A 209 -3.24 -4.21 34.69
C THR A 209 -3.93 -4.80 35.92
N ALA A 210 -5.18 -4.39 36.22
CA ALA A 210 -5.93 -4.82 37.38
C ALA A 210 -7.27 -5.43 36.97
N ASP A 211 -7.59 -6.62 37.47
CA ASP A 211 -8.79 -7.37 37.10
C ASP A 211 -10.08 -6.78 37.68
N ASN A 212 -9.97 -6.02 38.76
CA ASN A 212 -11.10 -5.39 39.47
C ASN A 212 -11.32 -3.91 39.08
N VAL A 213 -10.67 -3.42 38.00
CA VAL A 213 -10.77 -2.04 37.52
C VAL A 213 -11.33 -2.03 36.10
N ILE A 214 -12.38 -1.24 35.88
CA ILE A 214 -12.87 -0.91 34.53
C ILE A 214 -11.87 0.05 33.87
N PRO A 215 -11.37 -0.24 32.65
CA PRO A 215 -10.35 0.58 31.98
C PRO A 215 -10.91 1.97 31.61
N ALA A 216 -9.99 2.93 31.39
CA ALA A 216 -10.33 4.25 30.85
C ALA A 216 -10.39 4.28 29.33
N ILE A 217 -9.65 3.40 28.65
CA ILE A 217 -9.45 3.40 27.19
C ILE A 217 -9.50 1.98 26.65
N ALA A 218 -10.10 1.83 25.46
CA ALA A 218 -10.01 0.63 24.65
C ALA A 218 -9.67 1.01 23.21
N GLU A 219 -8.81 0.23 22.54
CA GLU A 219 -8.32 0.50 21.20
C GLU A 219 -8.54 -0.68 20.27
N ALA A 220 -8.79 -0.40 19.00
CA ALA A 220 -8.80 -1.41 17.94
C ALA A 220 -8.17 -0.88 16.66
N THR A 221 -7.49 -1.77 15.94
CA THR A 221 -6.99 -1.49 14.58
C THR A 221 -7.70 -2.42 13.62
N PHE A 222 -8.11 -1.87 12.47
CA PHE A 222 -8.72 -2.63 11.38
C PHE A 222 -8.15 -2.18 10.04
N ASN A 223 -8.21 -3.06 9.06
CA ASN A 223 -7.85 -2.76 7.67
C ASN A 223 -9.02 -3.06 6.76
N ILE A 224 -9.21 -2.22 5.75
CA ILE A 224 -10.25 -2.35 4.74
C ILE A 224 -9.60 -2.43 3.36
N ARG A 225 -10.00 -3.44 2.59
CA ARG A 225 -9.71 -3.54 1.17
C ARG A 225 -10.99 -3.27 0.39
N PHE A 226 -11.01 -2.21 -0.41
CA PHE A 226 -12.21 -1.75 -1.09
C PHE A 226 -12.04 -1.69 -2.60
N ASP A 227 -13.13 -1.98 -3.32
CA ASP A 227 -13.20 -1.95 -4.77
C ASP A 227 -13.31 -0.52 -5.34
N ASP A 228 -13.37 -0.39 -6.64
CA ASP A 228 -13.43 0.89 -7.37
C ASP A 228 -14.79 1.59 -7.32
N LYS A 229 -15.81 0.96 -6.71
CA LYS A 229 -17.10 1.61 -6.41
C LYS A 229 -17.02 2.52 -5.18
N HIS A 230 -15.99 2.35 -4.37
CA HIS A 230 -15.76 3.11 -3.15
C HIS A 230 -14.55 4.01 -3.26
N SER A 231 -14.56 5.09 -2.49
CA SER A 231 -13.37 5.89 -2.19
C SER A 231 -13.05 5.79 -0.69
N SER A 232 -11.80 6.05 -0.31
CA SER A 232 -11.44 6.11 1.11
C SER A 232 -12.34 7.08 1.88
N ASN A 233 -12.75 8.20 1.25
CA ASN A 233 -13.63 9.18 1.87
C ASN A 233 -15.06 8.65 2.09
N SER A 234 -15.62 7.89 1.14
CA SER A 234 -16.95 7.28 1.31
C SER A 234 -16.95 6.25 2.44
N ILE A 235 -15.89 5.45 2.54
CA ILE A 235 -15.68 4.49 3.62
C ILE A 235 -15.57 5.21 4.97
N LYS A 236 -14.70 6.22 5.09
CA LYS A 236 -14.53 7.02 6.32
C LYS A 236 -15.86 7.62 6.80
N LYS A 237 -16.66 8.20 5.90
CA LYS A 237 -17.98 8.75 6.24
C LYS A 237 -18.91 7.69 6.85
N LYS A 238 -18.96 6.49 6.24
CA LYS A 238 -19.78 5.37 6.73
C LYS A 238 -19.34 4.93 8.12
N LEU A 239 -18.03 4.76 8.33
CA LEU A 239 -17.47 4.33 9.62
C LEU A 239 -17.68 5.38 10.71
N ASN A 240 -17.38 6.65 10.41
CA ASN A 240 -17.54 7.74 11.38
C ASN A 240 -18.99 7.89 11.85
N LYS A 241 -19.97 7.62 10.97
CA LYS A 241 -21.38 7.60 11.37
C LYS A 241 -21.66 6.51 12.42
N ILE A 242 -21.11 5.30 12.23
CA ILE A 242 -21.25 4.20 13.20
C ILE A 242 -20.60 4.57 14.53
N PHE A 243 -19.35 5.02 14.50
CA PHE A 243 -18.62 5.40 15.72
C PHE A 243 -19.37 6.50 16.48
N SER A 244 -19.83 7.52 15.78
CA SER A 244 -20.56 8.63 16.37
C SER A 244 -21.88 8.18 17.03
N ILE A 245 -22.67 7.35 16.35
CA ILE A 245 -23.95 6.87 16.87
C ILE A 245 -23.73 5.99 18.11
N THR A 246 -22.81 5.01 18.00
CA THR A 246 -22.59 4.05 19.07
C THR A 246 -21.91 4.68 20.27
N SER A 247 -20.96 5.58 20.07
CA SER A 247 -20.34 6.34 21.16
C SER A 247 -21.35 7.25 21.86
N LYS A 248 -22.18 8.00 21.12
CA LYS A 248 -23.22 8.85 21.70
C LYS A 248 -24.24 8.06 22.52
N LYS A 249 -24.71 6.91 22.01
CA LYS A 249 -25.65 6.03 22.74
C LYS A 249 -25.09 5.49 24.06
N ASN A 250 -23.76 5.37 24.17
CA ASN A 250 -23.06 4.85 25.32
C ASN A 250 -22.35 5.96 26.15
N ASN A 251 -22.70 7.22 25.92
CA ASN A 251 -22.13 8.38 26.62
C ASN A 251 -20.59 8.36 26.65
N SER A 252 -19.97 8.06 25.49
CA SER A 252 -18.52 7.96 25.35
C SER A 252 -18.00 8.88 24.25
N LYS A 253 -16.69 9.12 24.26
CA LYS A 253 -15.96 9.80 23.17
C LYS A 253 -15.15 8.78 22.40
N PHE A 254 -14.86 9.10 21.13
CA PHE A 254 -13.95 8.32 20.32
C PHE A 254 -12.97 9.22 19.57
N GLU A 255 -11.82 8.67 19.26
CA GLU A 255 -10.86 9.20 18.31
C GLU A 255 -10.57 8.14 17.26
N ILE A 256 -10.35 8.57 16.03
CA ILE A 256 -10.02 7.68 14.92
C ILE A 256 -8.93 8.31 14.06
N ASP A 257 -7.85 7.58 13.87
CA ASP A 257 -6.80 7.90 12.91
C ASP A 257 -6.90 6.98 11.70
N TYR A 258 -6.82 7.57 10.49
CA TYR A 258 -6.93 6.84 9.23
C TYR A 258 -5.67 6.99 8.40
N ARG A 259 -5.09 5.87 8.01
CA ARG A 259 -4.03 5.81 6.99
C ARG A 259 -4.56 5.18 5.71
N VAL A 260 -4.55 5.95 4.62
CA VAL A 260 -4.87 5.46 3.27
C VAL A 260 -3.56 5.09 2.58
N SER A 261 -3.35 3.79 2.30
CA SER A 261 -2.18 3.32 1.54
C SER A 261 -2.37 3.52 0.03
N GLY A 262 -3.61 3.58 -0.44
CA GLY A 262 -3.95 3.91 -1.82
C GLY A 262 -5.44 3.78 -2.09
N GLU A 263 -5.92 4.54 -3.07
CA GLU A 263 -7.27 4.38 -3.62
C GLU A 263 -7.35 3.14 -4.51
N ALA A 264 -8.56 2.63 -4.72
CA ALA A 264 -8.79 1.62 -5.73
C ALA A 264 -8.64 2.22 -7.13
N PHE A 265 -8.13 1.43 -8.06
CA PHE A 265 -8.09 1.81 -9.47
C PHE A 265 -8.22 0.58 -10.36
N LEU A 266 -8.72 0.80 -11.56
CA LEU A 266 -8.77 -0.18 -12.63
C LEU A 266 -8.35 0.48 -13.94
N THR A 267 -7.32 -0.07 -14.58
CA THR A 267 -6.92 0.32 -15.93
C THR A 267 -7.85 -0.38 -16.92
N LYS A 268 -8.56 0.38 -17.73
CA LYS A 268 -9.41 -0.22 -18.77
C LYS A 268 -8.54 -1.00 -19.75
N PRO A 269 -8.86 -2.28 -20.00
CA PRO A 269 -8.15 -3.06 -21.02
C PRO A 269 -8.18 -2.36 -22.38
N ASN A 270 -7.07 -2.32 -23.05
CA ASN A 270 -6.90 -1.77 -24.38
C ASN A 270 -5.89 -2.61 -25.19
N LYS A 271 -5.68 -2.30 -26.47
CA LYS A 271 -4.76 -3.04 -27.31
C LYS A 271 -3.36 -3.22 -26.69
N THR A 272 -2.85 -2.19 -26.01
CA THR A 272 -1.52 -2.24 -25.37
C THR A 272 -1.49 -3.20 -24.18
N THR A 273 -2.54 -3.27 -23.36
CA THR A 273 -2.59 -4.23 -22.24
C THR A 273 -2.67 -5.67 -22.72
N PHE A 274 -3.32 -5.93 -23.85
CA PHE A 274 -3.34 -7.26 -24.49
C PHE A 274 -2.00 -7.66 -25.13
N MET A 275 -1.21 -6.69 -25.59
CA MET A 275 0.11 -6.96 -26.20
C MET A 275 1.21 -7.26 -25.16
N ILE A 276 0.96 -7.01 -23.88
CA ILE A 276 1.90 -7.28 -22.79
C ILE A 276 1.69 -8.70 -22.21
N GLN A 277 0.56 -9.31 -22.46
CA GLN A 277 0.29 -10.72 -22.16
C GLN A 277 0.96 -11.63 -23.19
#